data_1712596f68d8220d7b04aeb9aff43cdf
#
_entry.id   1712596f68d8220d7b04aeb9aff43cdf
#
_cell.length_a   1.000
_cell.length_b   1.000
_cell.length_c   1.000
_cell.angle_alpha   90.00
_cell.angle_beta   90.00
_cell.angle_gamma   90.00
#
_symmetry.space_group_name_H-M   'P 1'
#
loop_
_entity.id
_entity.type
_entity.pdbx_description
1 polymer ?
#
loop_
_entity_poly.entity_id
_entity_poly.type
_entity_poly.pdbx_seq_one_letter_code
_entity_poly.pdbx_strand_id
1 'polypeptide(L)'
;MTPVTALTTWQFAPLVSAVLLVLAAAYLAGARAVRRRHPARPWPLRRTAAFLAGLAVTAVATQGADAVYDDVALRAHMVQHLLLIMIAPPLLVYARPVTLALHAVRNPWHARLLRVVRSRAAAALTSPLFAVPLYTAVVLGTHLTPLILARGWLHDGEHVAYLAAGYLFFLPVIGSEPVHRHASLLTRYLLLLAVMPSDMVVGAAYLVAGPFGGYQAADVHTAGLIMLAGGETVMTLLAVGLAAALMFRPEPAAERAAGPVPETAATGGAIAGSTAGSAPDGALEAYNAYLRSLG
;
A
#
# COMPACT_ATOMS: atom_id res chain seq x y z
N MET A 1 -6.89 -24.06 18.72
CA MET A 1 -6.59 -22.82 19.48
C MET A 1 -7.89 -22.24 20.01
N THR A 2 -7.96 -21.89 21.28
CA THR A 2 -9.06 -21.06 21.78
C THR A 2 -8.79 -19.59 21.46
N PRO A 3 -9.80 -18.70 21.34
CA PRO A 3 -9.57 -17.27 21.13
C PRO A 3 -8.66 -16.64 22.19
N VAL A 4 -8.70 -17.14 23.42
CA VAL A 4 -7.84 -16.67 24.53
C VAL A 4 -6.37 -17.02 24.27
N THR A 5 -6.07 -18.25 23.85
CA THR A 5 -4.69 -18.66 23.54
C THR A 5 -4.13 -17.88 22.35
N ALA A 6 -4.95 -17.56 21.35
CA ALA A 6 -4.53 -16.75 20.20
C ALA A 6 -4.10 -15.32 20.60
N LEU A 7 -4.70 -14.75 21.65
CA LEU A 7 -4.37 -13.39 22.11
C LEU A 7 -3.25 -13.34 23.14
N THR A 8 -2.98 -14.44 23.84
CA THR A 8 -2.02 -14.46 24.97
C THR A 8 -0.71 -15.16 24.67
N THR A 9 -0.61 -15.87 23.54
CA THR A 9 0.60 -16.58 23.16
C THR A 9 1.49 -15.65 22.34
N TRP A 10 2.71 -15.39 22.80
CA TRP A 10 3.68 -14.53 22.16
C TRP A 10 5.07 -15.14 22.27
N GLN A 11 5.88 -14.98 21.21
CA GLN A 11 7.32 -15.20 21.24
C GLN A 11 8.06 -13.87 21.12
N PHE A 12 9.07 -13.66 21.91
CA PHE A 12 9.88 -12.45 21.85
C PHE A 12 11.02 -12.62 20.84
N ALA A 13 10.94 -11.86 19.73
CA ALA A 13 12.00 -11.77 18.73
C ALA A 13 12.73 -10.40 18.89
N PRO A 14 13.89 -10.36 19.59
CA PRO A 14 14.51 -9.08 19.98
C PRO A 14 14.93 -8.23 18.80
N LEU A 15 15.45 -8.83 17.72
CA LEU A 15 15.84 -8.11 16.51
C LEU A 15 14.62 -7.47 15.81
N VAL A 16 13.56 -8.23 15.61
CA VAL A 16 12.31 -7.74 14.99
C VAL A 16 11.72 -6.63 15.84
N SER A 17 11.62 -6.83 17.16
CA SER A 17 11.13 -5.81 18.09
C SER A 17 11.95 -4.53 18.02
N ALA A 18 13.28 -4.64 18.00
CA ALA A 18 14.17 -3.48 17.90
C ALA A 18 13.95 -2.72 16.58
N VAL A 19 13.83 -3.43 15.45
CA VAL A 19 13.56 -2.81 14.14
C VAL A 19 12.22 -2.09 14.15
N LEU A 20 11.16 -2.72 14.63
CA LEU A 20 9.82 -2.11 14.69
C LEU A 20 9.81 -0.87 15.59
N LEU A 21 10.48 -0.91 16.74
CA LEU A 21 10.61 0.24 17.64
C LEU A 21 11.39 1.39 17.00
N VAL A 22 12.49 1.10 16.31
CA VAL A 22 13.27 2.11 15.58
C VAL A 22 12.45 2.76 14.48
N LEU A 23 11.70 1.96 13.71
CA LEU A 23 10.81 2.47 12.67
C LEU A 23 9.69 3.35 13.26
N ALA A 24 9.07 2.93 14.35
CA ALA A 24 8.06 3.71 15.06
C ALA A 24 8.64 5.04 15.57
N ALA A 25 9.80 5.00 16.25
CA ALA A 25 10.47 6.18 16.79
C ALA A 25 10.88 7.15 15.67
N ALA A 26 11.45 6.65 14.56
CA ALA A 26 11.84 7.46 13.41
C ALA A 26 10.63 8.15 12.77
N TYR A 27 9.53 7.41 12.58
CA TYR A 27 8.29 7.96 12.02
C TYR A 27 7.69 9.05 12.95
N LEU A 28 7.59 8.79 14.25
CA LEU A 28 7.07 9.76 15.23
C LEU A 28 7.96 11.00 15.33
N ALA A 29 9.28 10.83 15.29
CA ALA A 29 10.22 11.95 15.27
C ALA A 29 10.04 12.79 13.99
N GLY A 30 9.89 12.15 12.83
CA GLY A 30 9.58 12.81 11.56
C GLY A 30 8.28 13.61 11.61
N ALA A 31 7.19 12.98 12.10
CA ALA A 31 5.90 13.65 12.25
C ALA A 31 5.95 14.87 13.20
N ARG A 32 6.70 14.74 14.32
CA ARG A 32 6.95 15.87 15.23
C ARG A 32 7.77 16.98 14.56
N ALA A 33 8.80 16.62 13.78
CA ALA A 33 9.63 17.58 13.06
C ALA A 33 8.80 18.38 12.04
N VAL A 34 7.96 17.72 11.27
CA VAL A 34 7.04 18.38 10.33
C VAL A 34 6.06 19.29 11.04
N ARG A 35 5.43 18.82 12.14
CA ARG A 35 4.50 19.63 12.95
C ARG A 35 5.16 20.89 13.50
N ARG A 36 6.42 20.82 13.95
CA ARG A 36 7.16 21.98 14.46
C ARG A 36 7.53 22.98 13.36
N ARG A 37 7.83 22.51 12.14
CA ARG A 37 8.24 23.38 11.04
C ARG A 37 7.06 23.98 10.27
N HIS A 38 5.96 23.25 10.21
CA HIS A 38 4.76 23.63 9.46
C HIS A 38 3.52 23.55 10.36
N PRO A 39 3.39 24.45 11.35
CA PRO A 39 2.28 24.40 12.33
C PRO A 39 0.91 24.57 11.66
N ALA A 40 0.84 25.34 10.56
CA ALA A 40 -0.40 25.53 9.79
C ALA A 40 -0.82 24.29 8.97
N ARG A 41 0.11 23.36 8.70
CA ARG A 41 -0.15 22.11 7.94
C ARG A 41 0.51 20.92 8.65
N PRO A 42 0.04 20.54 9.84
CA PRO A 42 0.64 19.45 10.61
C PRO A 42 0.46 18.11 9.91
N TRP A 43 1.37 17.17 10.21
CA TRP A 43 1.25 15.81 9.69
C TRP A 43 -0.04 15.14 10.20
N PRO A 44 -0.90 14.57 9.32
CA PRO A 44 -2.20 14.04 9.72
C PRO A 44 -2.10 12.86 10.68
N LEU A 45 -2.83 12.91 11.80
CA LEU A 45 -2.85 11.84 12.82
C LEU A 45 -3.29 10.50 12.25
N ARG A 46 -4.23 10.49 11.28
CA ARG A 46 -4.67 9.26 10.61
C ARG A 46 -3.54 8.49 9.93
N ARG A 47 -2.53 9.20 9.39
CA ARG A 47 -1.34 8.57 8.80
C ARG A 47 -0.43 7.99 9.87
N THR A 48 -0.27 8.69 10.97
CA THR A 48 0.50 8.19 12.13
C THR A 48 -0.16 6.95 12.71
N ALA A 49 -1.49 6.97 12.89
CA ALA A 49 -2.24 5.81 13.36
C ALA A 49 -2.11 4.61 12.39
N ALA A 50 -2.21 4.85 11.09
CA ALA A 50 -2.04 3.80 10.08
C ALA A 50 -0.62 3.20 10.10
N PHE A 51 0.43 4.03 10.28
CA PHE A 51 1.80 3.52 10.39
C PHE A 51 1.98 2.62 11.60
N LEU A 52 1.52 3.09 12.77
CA LEU A 52 1.60 2.31 14.00
C LEU A 52 0.75 1.03 13.95
N ALA A 53 -0.43 1.11 13.33
CA ALA A 53 -1.26 -0.08 13.08
C ALA A 53 -0.56 -1.08 12.14
N GLY A 54 0.08 -0.62 11.07
CA GLY A 54 0.87 -1.48 10.18
C GLY A 54 2.02 -2.17 10.90
N LEU A 55 2.76 -1.44 11.75
CA LEU A 55 3.80 -2.02 12.60
C LEU A 55 3.24 -3.01 13.63
N ALA A 56 2.08 -2.70 14.23
CA ALA A 56 1.41 -3.60 15.17
C ALA A 56 0.97 -4.91 14.49
N VAL A 57 0.40 -4.83 13.28
CA VAL A 57 0.07 -6.02 12.48
C VAL A 57 1.33 -6.83 12.17
N THR A 58 2.43 -6.17 11.79
CA THR A 58 3.71 -6.85 11.57
C THR A 58 4.22 -7.53 12.84
N ALA A 59 4.10 -6.87 14.02
CA ALA A 59 4.48 -7.46 15.29
C ALA A 59 3.62 -8.68 15.63
N VAL A 60 2.31 -8.60 15.43
CA VAL A 60 1.38 -9.74 15.63
C VAL A 60 1.76 -10.91 14.72
N ALA A 61 1.98 -10.64 13.43
CA ALA A 61 2.34 -11.67 12.47
C ALA A 61 3.68 -12.35 12.78
N THR A 62 4.67 -11.62 13.29
CA THR A 62 6.04 -12.14 13.49
C THR A 62 6.34 -12.59 14.93
N GLN A 63 5.48 -12.28 15.89
CA GLN A 63 5.71 -12.56 17.31
C GLN A 63 4.46 -13.06 18.05
N GLY A 64 3.28 -13.00 17.43
CA GLY A 64 2.02 -13.45 18.02
C GLY A 64 1.83 -14.97 17.96
N ALA A 65 0.63 -15.41 18.24
CA ALA A 65 0.29 -16.83 18.26
C ALA A 65 0.54 -17.52 16.92
N ASP A 66 0.30 -16.82 15.80
CA ASP A 66 0.54 -17.39 14.47
C ASP A 66 2.02 -17.73 14.28
N ALA A 67 2.93 -16.87 14.76
CA ALA A 67 4.37 -17.12 14.73
C ALA A 67 4.85 -18.20 15.71
N VAL A 68 4.11 -18.47 16.77
CA VAL A 68 4.42 -19.53 17.74
C VAL A 68 3.98 -20.90 17.21
N TYR A 69 2.93 -20.95 16.40
CA TYR A 69 2.32 -22.19 15.93
C TYR A 69 2.53 -22.47 14.44
N ASP A 70 3.20 -21.62 13.69
CA ASP A 70 3.43 -21.76 12.23
C ASP A 70 4.16 -23.06 11.87
N ASP A 71 5.09 -23.52 12.73
CA ASP A 71 5.83 -24.77 12.55
C ASP A 71 4.97 -26.05 12.71
N VAL A 72 3.86 -25.96 13.42
CA VAL A 72 3.01 -27.11 13.76
C VAL A 72 1.60 -27.01 13.19
N ALA A 73 1.19 -25.86 12.70
CA ALA A 73 -0.14 -25.60 12.16
C ALA A 73 -0.05 -24.73 10.89
N LEU A 74 -0.23 -25.34 9.73
CA LEU A 74 -0.14 -24.64 8.44
C LEU A 74 -1.16 -23.49 8.32
N ARG A 75 -2.34 -23.63 8.97
CA ARG A 75 -3.32 -22.54 9.05
C ARG A 75 -2.78 -21.28 9.74
N ALA A 76 -1.90 -21.42 10.77
CA ALA A 76 -1.28 -20.30 11.46
C ALA A 76 -0.29 -19.60 10.52
N HIS A 77 0.52 -20.37 9.81
CA HIS A 77 1.44 -19.90 8.77
C HIS A 77 0.70 -19.11 7.67
N MET A 78 -0.49 -19.58 7.21
CA MET A 78 -1.28 -18.83 6.23
C MET A 78 -1.80 -17.50 6.76
N VAL A 79 -2.29 -17.44 7.99
CA VAL A 79 -2.73 -16.18 8.62
C VAL A 79 -1.56 -15.20 8.71
N GLN A 80 -0.39 -15.67 9.14
CA GLN A 80 0.83 -14.88 9.23
C GLN A 80 1.19 -14.23 7.89
N HIS A 81 1.20 -15.02 6.80
CA HIS A 81 1.52 -14.51 5.48
C HIS A 81 0.46 -13.51 4.96
N LEU A 82 -0.83 -13.76 5.18
CA LEU A 82 -1.88 -12.80 4.82
C LEU A 82 -1.73 -11.47 5.57
N LEU A 83 -1.39 -11.51 6.86
CA LEU A 83 -1.12 -10.29 7.63
C LEU A 83 0.05 -9.50 7.06
N LEU A 84 1.13 -10.17 6.67
CA LEU A 84 2.36 -9.54 6.15
C LEU A 84 2.23 -9.01 4.73
N ILE A 85 1.47 -9.67 3.85
CA ILE A 85 1.40 -9.25 2.44
C ILE A 85 0.19 -8.37 2.13
N MET A 86 -0.95 -8.56 2.85
CA MET A 86 -2.21 -7.90 2.53
C MET A 86 -2.71 -6.88 3.55
N ILE A 87 -2.37 -7.02 4.83
CA ILE A 87 -2.91 -6.14 5.89
C ILE A 87 -1.89 -5.07 6.29
N ALA A 88 -0.66 -5.46 6.65
CA ALA A 88 0.36 -4.50 7.06
C ALA A 88 0.78 -3.53 5.92
N PRO A 89 1.05 -3.99 4.67
CA PRO A 89 1.53 -3.12 3.62
C PRO A 89 0.59 -1.97 3.23
N PRO A 90 -0.72 -2.15 3.00
CA PRO A 90 -1.60 -1.03 2.66
C PRO A 90 -1.67 0.02 3.77
N LEU A 91 -1.59 -0.37 5.05
CA LEU A 91 -1.52 0.55 6.17
C LEU A 91 -0.22 1.37 6.14
N LEU A 92 0.91 0.70 5.89
CA LEU A 92 2.22 1.34 5.79
C LEU A 92 2.31 2.28 4.59
N VAL A 93 1.78 1.90 3.42
CA VAL A 93 1.75 2.74 2.22
C VAL A 93 0.82 3.94 2.43
N TYR A 94 -0.37 3.76 3.01
CA TYR A 94 -1.28 4.85 3.32
C TYR A 94 -0.67 5.88 4.27
N ALA A 95 0.19 5.45 5.18
CA ALA A 95 0.91 6.29 6.12
C ALA A 95 1.93 7.24 5.46
N ARG A 96 2.34 7.00 4.21
CA ARG A 96 3.28 7.81 3.42
C ARG A 96 4.63 8.03 4.11
N PRO A 97 5.37 7.00 4.51
CA PRO A 97 6.63 7.16 5.23
C PRO A 97 7.71 7.85 4.40
N VAL A 98 7.78 7.62 3.09
CA VAL A 98 8.74 8.27 2.19
C VAL A 98 8.44 9.77 2.07
N THR A 99 7.17 10.13 1.89
CA THR A 99 6.73 11.54 1.90
C THR A 99 7.08 12.22 3.22
N LEU A 100 6.79 11.56 4.34
CA LEU A 100 7.14 12.08 5.67
C LEU A 100 8.65 12.31 5.81
N ALA A 101 9.47 11.34 5.41
CA ALA A 101 10.91 11.45 5.46
C ALA A 101 11.42 12.66 4.64
N LEU A 102 10.91 12.84 3.41
CA LEU A 102 11.26 14.00 2.57
C LEU A 102 10.91 15.33 3.24
N HIS A 103 9.78 15.44 3.94
CA HIS A 103 9.40 16.66 4.65
C HIS A 103 10.16 16.86 5.97
N ALA A 104 10.60 15.77 6.60
CA ALA A 104 11.26 15.81 7.91
C ALA A 104 12.76 16.10 7.83
N VAL A 105 13.46 15.62 6.79
CA VAL A 105 14.92 15.77 6.67
C VAL A 105 15.30 17.11 6.05
N ARG A 106 16.53 17.57 6.33
CA ARG A 106 17.14 18.78 5.76
C ARG A 106 18.25 18.41 4.78
N ASN A 107 18.70 19.37 3.96
CA ASN A 107 19.90 19.20 3.17
C ASN A 107 21.13 18.92 4.08
N PRO A 108 22.06 18.03 3.64
CA PRO A 108 22.12 17.36 2.32
C PRO A 108 21.25 16.07 2.22
N TRP A 109 20.66 15.59 3.30
CA TRP A 109 19.91 14.32 3.35
C TRP A 109 18.64 14.35 2.48
N HIS A 110 17.95 15.51 2.43
CA HIS A 110 16.80 15.70 1.55
C HIS A 110 17.17 15.44 0.08
N ALA A 111 18.24 16.07 -0.40
CA ALA A 111 18.70 15.89 -1.78
C ALA A 111 19.13 14.44 -2.09
N ARG A 112 19.77 13.75 -1.13
CA ARG A 112 20.14 12.35 -1.28
C ARG A 112 18.91 11.45 -1.37
N LEU A 113 17.96 11.60 -0.44
CA LEU A 113 16.72 10.84 -0.44
C LEU A 113 15.90 11.07 -1.72
N LEU A 114 15.77 12.33 -2.15
CA LEU A 114 15.08 12.67 -3.38
C LEU A 114 15.72 12.03 -4.62
N ARG A 115 17.07 11.96 -4.65
CA ARG A 115 17.80 11.28 -5.73
C ARG A 115 17.50 9.77 -5.75
N VAL A 116 17.45 9.12 -4.60
CA VAL A 116 17.09 7.69 -4.51
C VAL A 116 15.65 7.47 -4.97
N VAL A 117 14.71 8.26 -4.47
CA VAL A 117 13.28 8.16 -4.83
C VAL A 117 13.03 8.40 -6.32
N ARG A 118 13.80 9.31 -6.94
CA ARG A 118 13.71 9.62 -8.39
C ARG A 118 14.61 8.75 -9.26
N SER A 119 15.32 7.79 -8.71
CA SER A 119 16.19 6.91 -9.48
C SER A 119 15.42 5.99 -10.43
N ARG A 120 16.09 5.56 -11.51
CA ARG A 120 15.52 4.57 -12.44
C ARG A 120 15.24 3.23 -11.72
N ALA A 121 16.07 2.86 -10.75
CA ALA A 121 15.89 1.66 -9.94
C ALA A 121 14.61 1.75 -9.10
N ALA A 122 14.39 2.87 -8.38
CA ALA A 122 13.15 3.08 -7.63
C ALA A 122 11.92 3.04 -8.56
N ALA A 123 11.99 3.69 -9.72
CA ALA A 123 10.91 3.69 -10.69
C ALA A 123 10.60 2.29 -11.25
N ALA A 124 11.63 1.45 -11.47
CA ALA A 124 11.46 0.07 -11.92
C ALA A 124 10.85 -0.81 -10.82
N LEU A 125 11.43 -0.79 -9.62
CA LEU A 125 10.96 -1.59 -8.47
C LEU A 125 9.50 -1.28 -8.09
N THR A 126 9.09 -0.04 -8.27
CA THR A 126 7.75 0.42 -7.89
C THR A 126 6.79 0.44 -9.08
N SER A 127 7.20 -0.07 -10.24
CA SER A 127 6.34 -0.21 -11.41
C SER A 127 5.39 -1.40 -11.25
N PRO A 128 4.15 -1.33 -11.77
CA PRO A 128 3.24 -2.47 -11.82
C PRO A 128 3.83 -3.71 -12.50
N LEU A 129 4.64 -3.49 -13.54
CA LEU A 129 5.30 -4.57 -14.30
C LEU A 129 6.32 -5.36 -13.46
N PHE A 130 6.83 -4.81 -12.38
CA PHE A 130 7.71 -5.48 -11.44
C PHE A 130 6.95 -5.96 -10.21
N ALA A 131 6.07 -5.12 -9.65
CA ALA A 131 5.39 -5.37 -8.39
C ALA A 131 4.42 -6.59 -8.48
N VAL A 132 3.67 -6.74 -9.58
CA VAL A 132 2.74 -7.87 -9.77
C VAL A 132 3.50 -9.19 -9.92
N PRO A 133 4.49 -9.35 -10.81
CA PRO A 133 5.27 -10.59 -10.88
C PRO A 133 6.01 -10.90 -9.57
N LEU A 134 6.54 -9.91 -8.87
CA LEU A 134 7.18 -10.12 -7.58
C LEU A 134 6.21 -10.67 -6.54
N TYR A 135 5.02 -10.04 -6.41
CA TYR A 135 3.96 -10.52 -5.51
C TYR A 135 3.59 -11.97 -5.81
N THR A 136 3.26 -12.25 -7.08
CA THR A 136 2.90 -13.59 -7.54
C THR A 136 4.03 -14.60 -7.31
N ALA A 137 5.27 -14.23 -7.61
CA ALA A 137 6.44 -15.12 -7.42
C ALA A 137 6.69 -15.43 -5.94
N VAL A 138 6.52 -14.45 -5.04
CA VAL A 138 6.64 -14.68 -3.60
C VAL A 138 5.53 -15.62 -3.14
N VAL A 139 4.26 -15.35 -3.48
CA VAL A 139 3.14 -16.20 -3.05
C VAL A 139 3.25 -17.63 -3.60
N LEU A 140 3.40 -17.80 -4.92
CA LEU A 140 3.47 -19.13 -5.51
C LEU A 140 4.79 -19.84 -5.15
N GLY A 141 5.90 -19.09 -5.12
CA GLY A 141 7.23 -19.65 -4.87
C GLY A 141 7.36 -20.21 -3.46
N THR A 142 6.82 -19.58 -2.45
CA THR A 142 6.90 -20.07 -1.07
C THR A 142 5.91 -21.20 -0.81
N HIS A 143 4.69 -21.12 -1.32
CA HIS A 143 3.64 -22.09 -0.98
C HIS A 143 3.60 -23.35 -1.85
N LEU A 144 4.05 -23.28 -3.11
CA LEU A 144 4.01 -24.43 -4.04
C LEU A 144 5.38 -25.09 -4.23
N THR A 145 6.38 -24.74 -3.42
CA THR A 145 7.70 -25.34 -3.44
C THR A 145 8.08 -25.86 -2.04
N PRO A 146 9.20 -26.58 -1.88
CA PRO A 146 9.69 -26.99 -0.57
C PRO A 146 9.98 -25.83 0.42
N LEU A 147 9.99 -24.58 -0.04
CA LEU A 147 10.12 -23.40 0.82
C LEU A 147 9.02 -23.30 1.88
N ILE A 148 7.83 -23.86 1.64
CA ILE A 148 6.74 -23.93 2.65
C ILE A 148 7.17 -24.63 3.94
N LEU A 149 8.21 -25.45 3.88
CA LEU A 149 8.81 -26.13 5.02
C LEU A 149 10.09 -25.42 5.53
N ALA A 150 10.36 -24.21 5.06
CA ALA A 150 11.51 -23.44 5.49
C ALA A 150 11.43 -23.12 6.98
N ARG A 151 12.60 -23.09 7.63
CA ARG A 151 12.74 -22.80 9.06
C ARG A 151 13.93 -21.85 9.28
N GLY A 152 13.93 -21.21 10.44
CA GLY A 152 14.99 -20.30 10.85
C GLY A 152 15.12 -19.10 9.91
N TRP A 153 16.34 -18.73 9.55
CA TRP A 153 16.62 -17.52 8.76
C TRP A 153 15.96 -17.49 7.36
N LEU A 154 15.66 -18.65 6.77
CA LEU A 154 14.91 -18.72 5.49
C LEU A 154 13.47 -18.30 5.70
N HIS A 155 12.82 -18.77 6.75
CA HIS A 155 11.47 -18.38 7.13
C HIS A 155 11.40 -16.88 7.52
N ASP A 156 12.38 -16.39 8.29
CA ASP A 156 12.50 -14.96 8.57
C ASP A 156 12.66 -14.13 7.28
N GLY A 157 13.40 -14.67 6.30
CA GLY A 157 13.55 -14.09 4.97
C GLY A 157 12.24 -14.03 4.19
N GLU A 158 11.38 -15.03 4.32
CA GLU A 158 10.04 -15.04 3.74
C GLU A 158 9.19 -13.91 4.30
N HIS A 159 9.18 -13.67 5.61
CA HIS A 159 8.46 -12.54 6.22
C HIS A 159 8.86 -11.20 5.62
N VAL A 160 10.16 -10.99 5.43
CA VAL A 160 10.67 -9.77 4.77
C VAL A 160 10.23 -9.70 3.32
N ALA A 161 10.28 -10.82 2.59
CA ALA A 161 9.85 -10.89 1.20
C ALA A 161 8.35 -10.59 1.05
N TYR A 162 7.50 -11.15 1.92
CA TYR A 162 6.05 -10.89 1.95
C TYR A 162 5.73 -9.43 2.21
N LEU A 163 6.32 -8.85 3.26
CA LEU A 163 6.13 -7.45 3.61
C LEU A 163 6.61 -6.52 2.48
N ALA A 164 7.77 -6.80 1.88
CA ALA A 164 8.33 -6.02 0.79
C ALA A 164 7.50 -6.14 -0.51
N ALA A 165 7.11 -7.36 -0.90
CA ALA A 165 6.30 -7.61 -2.09
C ALA A 165 4.93 -6.93 -1.96
N GLY A 166 4.26 -7.07 -0.80
CA GLY A 166 3.02 -6.37 -0.50
C GLY A 166 3.19 -4.86 -0.52
N TYR A 167 4.23 -4.31 0.11
CA TYR A 167 4.49 -2.87 0.12
C TYR A 167 4.68 -2.32 -1.30
N LEU A 168 5.51 -2.96 -2.12
CA LEU A 168 5.76 -2.56 -3.50
C LEU A 168 4.49 -2.68 -4.37
N PHE A 169 3.69 -3.71 -4.15
CA PHE A 169 2.41 -3.91 -4.85
C PHE A 169 1.39 -2.83 -4.49
N PHE A 170 1.22 -2.49 -3.22
CA PHE A 170 0.24 -1.49 -2.79
C PHE A 170 0.66 -0.04 -3.09
N LEU A 171 1.92 0.24 -3.40
CA LEU A 171 2.36 1.58 -3.80
C LEU A 171 1.56 2.12 -5.00
N PRO A 172 1.47 1.46 -6.16
CA PRO A 172 0.67 1.92 -7.29
C PRO A 172 -0.84 1.83 -7.05
N VAL A 173 -1.31 0.85 -6.26
CA VAL A 173 -2.75 0.67 -5.95
C VAL A 173 -3.27 1.84 -5.12
N ILE A 174 -2.59 2.21 -4.04
CA ILE A 174 -3.00 3.32 -3.18
C ILE A 174 -2.60 4.66 -3.80
N GLY A 175 -1.46 4.72 -4.50
CA GLY A 175 -1.01 5.90 -5.24
C GLY A 175 -0.75 7.12 -4.36
N SER A 176 -0.33 6.91 -3.13
CA SER A 176 -0.23 7.97 -2.12
C SER A 176 1.19 8.54 -1.97
N GLU A 177 2.21 7.85 -2.44
CA GLU A 177 3.62 8.24 -2.31
C GLU A 177 4.16 8.94 -3.56
N PRO A 178 5.21 9.80 -3.46
CA PRO A 178 5.73 10.58 -4.59
C PRO A 178 6.58 9.75 -5.56
N VAL A 179 6.62 8.44 -5.40
CA VAL A 179 7.49 7.53 -6.17
C VAL A 179 6.89 7.18 -7.54
N HIS A 180 5.60 7.47 -7.76
CA HIS A 180 4.85 6.94 -8.91
C HIS A 180 4.16 7.99 -9.74
N ARG A 181 3.99 7.67 -11.04
CA ARG A 181 2.97 8.26 -11.88
C ARG A 181 1.60 7.83 -11.34
N HIS A 182 0.64 8.73 -11.29
CA HIS A 182 -0.71 8.43 -10.85
C HIS A 182 -1.33 7.36 -11.75
N ALA A 183 -1.50 6.15 -11.22
CA ALA A 183 -2.22 5.10 -11.91
C ALA A 183 -3.69 5.49 -12.04
N SER A 184 -4.28 5.25 -13.21
CA SER A 184 -5.71 5.42 -13.42
C SER A 184 -6.50 4.49 -12.49
N LEU A 185 -7.76 4.79 -12.24
CA LEU A 185 -8.62 3.93 -11.43
C LEU A 185 -8.69 2.52 -12.02
N LEU A 186 -8.92 2.42 -13.32
CA LEU A 186 -8.95 1.14 -14.02
C LEU A 186 -7.64 0.35 -13.81
N THR A 187 -6.49 1.03 -13.92
CA THR A 187 -5.18 0.38 -13.67
C THR A 187 -5.12 -0.19 -12.26
N ARG A 188 -5.58 0.54 -11.23
CA ARG A 188 -5.57 0.07 -9.84
C ARG A 188 -6.45 -1.16 -9.64
N TYR A 189 -7.63 -1.19 -10.26
CA TYR A 189 -8.49 -2.39 -10.24
C TYR A 189 -7.86 -3.56 -10.97
N LEU A 190 -7.28 -3.33 -12.15
CA LEU A 190 -6.58 -4.38 -12.89
C LEU A 190 -5.39 -4.95 -12.10
N LEU A 191 -4.70 -4.13 -11.32
CA LEU A 191 -3.62 -4.60 -10.43
C LEU A 191 -4.15 -5.52 -9.34
N LEU A 192 -5.26 -5.18 -8.69
CA LEU A 192 -5.90 -6.05 -7.69
C LEU A 192 -6.31 -7.37 -8.32
N LEU A 193 -6.99 -7.33 -9.47
CA LEU A 193 -7.41 -8.54 -10.19
C LEU A 193 -6.22 -9.40 -10.67
N ALA A 194 -5.07 -8.79 -10.98
CA ALA A 194 -3.91 -9.51 -11.51
C ALA A 194 -3.23 -10.41 -10.47
N VAL A 195 -3.34 -10.11 -9.17
CA VAL A 195 -2.72 -10.92 -8.10
C VAL A 195 -3.68 -11.94 -7.48
N MET A 196 -5.00 -11.73 -7.56
CA MET A 196 -6.00 -12.67 -7.04
C MET A 196 -5.79 -14.12 -7.48
N PRO A 197 -5.46 -14.43 -8.76
CA PRO A 197 -5.23 -15.81 -9.17
C PRO A 197 -4.10 -16.52 -8.39
N SER A 198 -3.10 -15.81 -7.86
CA SER A 198 -2.03 -16.46 -7.09
C SER A 198 -2.54 -17.05 -5.78
N ASP A 199 -3.39 -16.33 -5.07
CA ASP A 199 -4.00 -16.78 -3.82
C ASP A 199 -5.01 -17.89 -4.06
N MET A 200 -5.80 -17.78 -5.16
CA MET A 200 -6.74 -18.80 -5.58
C MET A 200 -6.03 -20.13 -5.94
N VAL A 201 -4.92 -20.07 -6.64
CA VAL A 201 -4.14 -21.26 -7.03
C VAL A 201 -3.59 -21.97 -5.78
N VAL A 202 -3.01 -21.22 -4.83
CA VAL A 202 -2.51 -21.78 -3.58
C VAL A 202 -3.66 -22.38 -2.75
N GLY A 203 -4.75 -21.63 -2.57
CA GLY A 203 -5.90 -22.09 -1.82
C GLY A 203 -6.53 -23.35 -2.42
N ALA A 204 -6.74 -23.40 -3.74
CA ALA A 204 -7.27 -24.55 -4.44
C ALA A 204 -6.32 -25.76 -4.36
N ALA A 205 -5.01 -25.56 -4.51
CA ALA A 205 -4.03 -26.63 -4.39
C ALA A 205 -4.09 -27.28 -2.99
N TYR A 206 -4.24 -26.50 -1.95
CA TYR A 206 -4.30 -27.02 -0.57
C TYR A 206 -5.63 -27.67 -0.24
N LEU A 207 -6.73 -27.27 -0.90
CA LEU A 207 -8.04 -27.93 -0.74
C LEU A 207 -8.06 -29.35 -1.29
N VAL A 208 -7.22 -29.67 -2.28
CA VAL A 208 -7.12 -31.01 -2.86
C VAL A 208 -5.90 -31.79 -2.37
N ALA A 209 -4.99 -31.15 -1.63
CA ALA A 209 -3.78 -31.77 -1.13
C ALA A 209 -4.09 -32.74 0.01
N GLY A 210 -3.35 -33.84 0.07
CA GLY A 210 -3.29 -34.71 1.25
C GLY A 210 -2.36 -34.14 2.34
N PRO A 211 -2.12 -34.90 3.41
CA PRO A 211 -1.15 -34.52 4.44
C PRO A 211 0.25 -34.46 3.85
N PHE A 212 1.04 -33.41 4.22
CA PHE A 212 2.43 -33.26 3.81
C PHE A 212 3.23 -32.50 4.88
N GLY A 213 4.56 -32.67 4.88
CA GLY A 213 5.46 -31.91 5.73
C GLY A 213 5.20 -32.02 7.25
N GLY A 214 4.48 -33.06 7.68
CA GLY A 214 4.05 -33.24 9.07
C GLY A 214 2.68 -32.63 9.41
N TYR A 215 2.08 -31.88 8.49
CA TYR A 215 0.72 -31.32 8.66
C TYR A 215 -0.36 -32.33 8.30
N GLN A 216 -1.43 -32.35 9.08
CA GLN A 216 -2.59 -33.22 8.83
C GLN A 216 -3.47 -32.64 7.71
N ALA A 217 -4.18 -33.50 6.97
CA ALA A 217 -5.04 -33.07 5.85
C ALA A 217 -6.07 -32.00 6.28
N ALA A 218 -6.69 -32.12 7.44
CA ALA A 218 -7.64 -31.13 7.95
C ALA A 218 -7.03 -29.75 8.18
N ASP A 219 -5.77 -29.69 8.59
CA ASP A 219 -5.04 -28.42 8.76
C ASP A 219 -4.65 -27.82 7.40
N VAL A 220 -4.20 -28.66 6.46
CA VAL A 220 -3.89 -28.26 5.07
C VAL A 220 -5.13 -27.70 4.38
N HIS A 221 -6.27 -28.35 4.48
CA HIS A 221 -7.53 -27.85 3.92
C HIS A 221 -7.98 -26.54 4.57
N THR A 222 -7.82 -26.41 5.89
CA THR A 222 -8.13 -25.15 6.61
C THR A 222 -7.21 -24.03 6.14
N ALA A 223 -5.93 -24.31 5.95
CA ALA A 223 -4.95 -23.37 5.40
C ALA A 223 -5.36 -22.91 3.97
N GLY A 224 -5.81 -23.85 3.13
CA GLY A 224 -6.34 -23.54 1.80
C GLY A 224 -7.58 -22.64 1.84
N LEU A 225 -8.51 -22.87 2.75
CA LEU A 225 -9.70 -22.02 2.96
C LEU A 225 -9.30 -20.61 3.43
N ILE A 226 -8.34 -20.50 4.34
CA ILE A 226 -7.85 -19.21 4.84
C ILE A 226 -7.23 -18.42 3.69
N MET A 227 -6.41 -19.04 2.86
CA MET A 227 -5.77 -18.38 1.72
C MET A 227 -6.81 -17.92 0.69
N LEU A 228 -7.74 -18.81 0.33
CA LEU A 228 -8.80 -18.52 -0.65
C LEU A 228 -9.76 -17.45 -0.13
N ALA A 229 -10.41 -17.68 1.00
CA ALA A 229 -11.44 -16.80 1.52
C ALA A 229 -10.84 -15.51 2.12
N GLY A 230 -9.71 -15.60 2.83
CA GLY A 230 -9.03 -14.48 3.46
C GLY A 230 -8.47 -13.52 2.43
N GLY A 231 -7.72 -14.03 1.45
CA GLY A 231 -7.14 -13.25 0.36
C GLY A 231 -8.21 -12.50 -0.44
N GLU A 232 -9.22 -13.23 -0.92
CA GLU A 232 -10.32 -12.65 -1.71
C GLU A 232 -11.12 -11.60 -0.93
N THR A 233 -11.39 -11.85 0.36
CA THR A 233 -12.11 -10.90 1.22
C THR A 233 -11.32 -9.60 1.36
N VAL A 234 -10.02 -9.67 1.64
CA VAL A 234 -9.18 -8.48 1.81
C VAL A 234 -9.10 -7.69 0.50
N MET A 235 -8.86 -8.35 -0.63
CA MET A 235 -8.79 -7.69 -1.94
C MET A 235 -10.11 -7.03 -2.32
N THR A 236 -11.24 -7.70 -2.06
CA THR A 236 -12.58 -7.14 -2.29
C THR A 236 -12.83 -5.91 -1.42
N LEU A 237 -12.50 -5.95 -0.12
CA LEU A 237 -12.64 -4.80 0.77
C LEU A 237 -11.78 -3.62 0.33
N LEU A 238 -10.55 -3.88 -0.14
CA LEU A 238 -9.68 -2.83 -0.68
C LEU A 238 -10.24 -2.24 -1.98
N ALA A 239 -10.79 -3.07 -2.87
CA ALA A 239 -11.45 -2.61 -4.10
C ALA A 239 -12.68 -1.74 -3.80
N VAL A 240 -13.53 -2.18 -2.87
CA VAL A 240 -14.72 -1.41 -2.42
C VAL A 240 -14.28 -0.11 -1.75
N GLY A 241 -13.28 -0.14 -0.86
CA GLY A 241 -12.73 1.05 -0.22
C GLY A 241 -12.14 2.05 -1.21
N LEU A 242 -11.46 1.56 -2.25
CA LEU A 242 -10.95 2.39 -3.34
C LEU A 242 -12.10 3.02 -4.14
N ALA A 243 -13.14 2.27 -4.47
CA ALA A 243 -14.33 2.78 -5.15
C ALA A 243 -15.03 3.85 -4.30
N ALA A 244 -15.28 3.58 -3.03
CA ALA A 244 -15.90 4.52 -2.11
C ALA A 244 -15.08 5.82 -1.99
N ALA A 245 -13.76 5.72 -1.83
CA ALA A 245 -12.86 6.87 -1.75
C ALA A 245 -12.91 7.77 -3.00
N LEU A 246 -13.31 7.23 -4.14
CA LEU A 246 -13.47 7.96 -5.40
C LEU A 246 -14.86 8.55 -5.55
N MET A 247 -15.90 7.81 -5.17
CA MET A 247 -17.29 8.29 -5.23
C MET A 247 -17.56 9.45 -4.26
N PHE A 248 -16.90 9.42 -3.10
CA PHE A 248 -17.07 10.45 -2.05
C PHE A 248 -15.93 11.49 -2.05
N ARG A 249 -15.19 11.66 -3.16
CA ARG A 249 -14.26 12.79 -3.28
C ARG A 249 -15.07 14.09 -3.26
N PRO A 250 -14.75 15.03 -2.34
CA PRO A 250 -15.32 16.37 -2.41
C PRO A 250 -14.86 16.99 -3.75
N GLU A 251 -15.80 17.50 -4.53
CA GLU A 251 -15.44 18.28 -5.72
C GLU A 251 -14.49 19.42 -5.32
N PRO A 252 -13.41 19.65 -6.10
CA PRO A 252 -12.52 20.77 -5.87
C PRO A 252 -13.33 22.05 -5.77
N ALA A 253 -13.07 22.87 -4.75
CA ALA A 253 -13.81 24.12 -4.53
C ALA A 253 -13.75 25.07 -5.76
N ALA A 254 -12.75 24.93 -6.62
CA ALA A 254 -12.62 25.63 -7.89
C ALA A 254 -13.68 25.22 -8.93
N GLU A 255 -14.10 23.96 -8.95
CA GLU A 255 -15.14 23.46 -9.88
C GLU A 255 -16.55 23.87 -9.45
N ARG A 256 -16.78 23.99 -8.12
CA ARG A 256 -18.02 24.55 -7.58
C ARG A 256 -18.14 26.07 -7.78
N ALA A 257 -17.01 26.79 -7.87
CA ALA A 257 -16.96 28.22 -8.13
C ALA A 257 -17.16 28.56 -9.61
N ALA A 258 -16.86 27.63 -10.51
CA ALA A 258 -17.13 27.72 -11.94
C ALA A 258 -18.53 27.17 -12.22
N GLY A 259 -19.58 27.85 -11.77
CA GLY A 259 -20.97 27.44 -12.03
C GLY A 259 -21.22 26.99 -13.48
N PRO A 260 -22.37 26.34 -13.79
CA PRO A 260 -22.63 25.82 -15.12
C PRO A 260 -22.42 26.92 -16.17
N VAL A 261 -21.52 26.65 -17.14
CA VAL A 261 -21.31 27.57 -18.26
C VAL A 261 -22.65 27.77 -18.93
N PRO A 262 -23.17 29.01 -19.04
CA PRO A 262 -24.45 29.21 -19.65
C PRO A 262 -24.42 28.72 -21.10
N GLU A 263 -25.31 27.81 -21.43
CA GLU A 263 -25.43 27.15 -22.75
C GLU A 263 -25.88 28.14 -23.86
N THR A 264 -26.01 29.44 -23.55
CA THR A 264 -26.46 30.50 -24.46
C THR A 264 -25.37 31.06 -25.37
N ALA A 265 -24.12 30.58 -25.31
CA ALA A 265 -23.06 31.07 -26.22
C ALA A 265 -22.89 30.27 -27.52
N ALA A 266 -23.71 29.22 -27.75
CA ALA A 266 -23.53 28.33 -28.90
C ALA A 266 -24.54 28.59 -30.08
N THR A 267 -25.43 29.54 -29.97
CA THR A 267 -26.36 29.84 -31.06
C THR A 267 -26.40 31.36 -31.35
N GLY A 268 -25.68 31.75 -32.34
CA GLY A 268 -25.89 33.05 -32.99
C GLY A 268 -24.64 33.78 -33.40
N GLY A 269 -24.31 33.77 -34.69
CA GLY A 269 -23.38 34.73 -35.24
C GLY A 269 -22.47 34.23 -36.34
N ALA A 270 -23.06 34.05 -37.49
CA ALA A 270 -22.32 33.98 -38.73
C ALA A 270 -21.74 35.35 -39.09
N ILE A 271 -20.45 35.38 -39.53
CA ILE A 271 -19.80 36.27 -40.48
C ILE A 271 -19.85 37.79 -40.18
N ALA A 272 -18.67 38.31 -39.86
CA ALA A 272 -18.09 39.48 -40.53
C ALA A 272 -16.67 39.84 -40.01
N GLY A 273 -15.67 39.86 -40.86
CA GLY A 273 -14.66 40.89 -40.95
C GLY A 273 -13.54 40.96 -39.89
N SER A 274 -12.38 40.41 -40.24
CA SER A 274 -11.05 41.03 -40.09
C SER A 274 -10.94 42.20 -39.09
N THR A 275 -10.15 41.98 -38.01
CA THR A 275 -9.00 42.84 -37.63
C THR A 275 -8.20 42.15 -36.52
N ALA A 276 -6.90 42.11 -36.67
CA ALA A 276 -5.95 41.64 -35.63
C ALA A 276 -6.05 42.60 -34.42
N GLY A 277 -6.45 42.05 -33.28
CA GLY A 277 -6.54 42.77 -32.02
C GLY A 277 -6.30 41.81 -30.83
N SER A 278 -5.17 42.02 -30.16
CA SER A 278 -4.75 41.61 -28.81
C SER A 278 -5.65 40.61 -28.08
N ALA A 279 -5.05 39.47 -27.74
CA ALA A 279 -5.65 38.56 -26.75
C ALA A 279 -6.01 39.31 -25.45
N PRO A 280 -7.15 39.04 -24.83
CA PRO A 280 -7.55 39.75 -23.62
C PRO A 280 -6.56 39.49 -22.50
N ASP A 281 -5.96 40.57 -21.99
CA ASP A 281 -4.99 40.56 -20.87
C ASP A 281 -5.43 39.76 -19.67
N GLY A 282 -6.75 39.56 -19.47
CA GLY A 282 -7.33 38.78 -18.39
C GLY A 282 -6.99 37.27 -18.39
N ALA A 283 -6.77 36.65 -19.55
CA ALA A 283 -6.42 35.23 -19.62
C ALA A 283 -4.97 34.98 -19.17
N LEU A 284 -4.07 35.91 -19.50
CA LEU A 284 -2.67 35.84 -19.06
C LEU A 284 -2.53 36.13 -17.55
N GLU A 285 -3.31 37.06 -17.04
CA GLU A 285 -3.35 37.35 -15.60
C GLU A 285 -3.93 36.18 -14.79
N ALA A 286 -5.00 35.55 -15.27
CA ALA A 286 -5.56 34.34 -14.65
C ALA A 286 -4.57 33.18 -14.65
N TYR A 287 -3.84 32.96 -15.75
CA TYR A 287 -2.79 31.96 -15.83
C TYR A 287 -1.61 32.24 -14.89
N ASN A 288 -1.17 33.49 -14.79
CA ASN A 288 -0.11 33.91 -13.88
C ASN A 288 -0.53 33.86 -12.40
N ALA A 289 -1.82 34.11 -12.11
CA ALA A 289 -2.38 33.92 -10.77
C ALA A 289 -2.41 32.43 -10.39
N TYR A 290 -2.78 31.57 -11.32
CA TYR A 290 -2.73 30.11 -11.14
C TYR A 290 -1.29 29.63 -10.88
N LEU A 291 -0.31 30.08 -11.64
CA LEU A 291 1.10 29.71 -11.40
C LEU A 291 1.60 30.17 -10.03
N ARG A 292 1.20 31.35 -9.57
CA ARG A 292 1.53 31.85 -8.22
C ARG A 292 0.88 31.04 -7.09
N SER A 293 -0.26 30.40 -7.34
CA SER A 293 -0.92 29.51 -6.36
C SER A 293 -0.25 28.15 -6.19
N LEU A 294 0.63 27.78 -7.12
CA LEU A 294 1.35 26.51 -7.14
C LEU A 294 2.74 26.56 -6.45
N GLY A 295 3.26 27.72 -6.11
CA GLY A 295 4.50 27.97 -5.34
C GLY A 295 4.17 28.28 -3.90
#